data_b62a97e40bc2d076cfa176aa9f309238
#
_entry.id   b62a97e40bc2d076cfa176aa9f309238
#
_cell.length_a   1.000
_cell.length_b   1.000
_cell.length_c   1.000
_cell.angle_alpha   90.00
_cell.angle_beta   90.00
_cell.angle_gamma   90.00
#
_symmetry.space_group_name_H-M   'P 1'
#
loop_
_entity.id
_entity.type
_entity.pdbx_description
1 polymer ?
#
loop_
_entity_poly.entity_id
_entity_poly.type
_entity_poly.pdbx_seq_one_letter_code
_entity_poly.pdbx_strand_id
1 'polypeptide(L)'
;MKTYQGSRVDSVAEVEVEGQPLNPRLDLWNHSPTGFEWGYGGSGSAQLALALLADHLGNDDEAVRLHQEFKAVVIAGLPRGQWVLTSLEIQQAIERLKDGGPAHAEETENGGPYGQRSNRLETL
;
A
#
# COMPACT_ATOMS: atom_id res chain seq x y z
N MET A 1 -4.88 -1.33 -17.51
CA MET A 1 -4.25 -1.50 -16.18
C MET A 1 -3.60 -0.19 -15.78
N LYS A 2 -3.91 0.28 -14.59
CA LYS A 2 -3.31 1.53 -14.10
C LYS A 2 -1.93 1.30 -13.52
N THR A 3 -1.12 2.32 -13.58
CA THR A 3 0.22 2.32 -12.98
C THR A 3 0.28 3.46 -11.97
N TYR A 4 0.74 3.12 -10.77
CA TYR A 4 0.94 4.07 -9.69
C TYR A 4 2.43 4.19 -9.44
N GLN A 5 2.92 5.39 -9.23
CA GLN A 5 4.34 5.53 -8.96
C GLN A 5 4.63 6.61 -7.94
N GLY A 6 5.59 6.31 -7.10
CA GLY A 6 6.05 7.24 -6.09
C GLY A 6 7.46 7.68 -6.39
N SER A 7 7.75 8.93 -6.10
CA SER A 7 9.08 9.49 -6.27
C SER A 7 9.29 10.59 -5.24
N ARG A 8 10.53 11.07 -5.14
CA ARG A 8 10.83 12.19 -4.27
C ARG A 8 11.45 13.29 -5.10
N VAL A 9 10.86 14.47 -5.00
CA VAL A 9 11.34 15.66 -5.68
C VAL A 9 11.77 16.63 -4.58
N ASP A 10 13.06 16.94 -4.53
CA ASP A 10 13.63 17.79 -3.47
C ASP A 10 13.23 17.26 -2.09
N SER A 11 13.33 15.96 -1.92
CA SER A 11 13.00 15.23 -0.68
C SER A 11 11.51 15.22 -0.34
N VAL A 12 10.66 15.72 -1.23
CA VAL A 12 9.22 15.69 -1.01
C VAL A 12 8.62 14.47 -1.72
N ALA A 13 7.87 13.67 -0.97
CA ALA A 13 7.25 12.47 -1.51
C ALA A 13 6.06 12.84 -2.38
N GLU A 14 6.02 12.30 -3.58
CA GLU A 14 4.93 12.54 -4.54
C GLU A 14 4.46 11.22 -5.12
N VAL A 15 3.16 11.08 -5.28
CA VAL A 15 2.58 9.86 -5.86
C VAL A 15 1.63 10.26 -6.98
N GLU A 16 1.77 9.56 -8.10
CA GLU A 16 0.93 9.78 -9.28
C GLU A 16 0.27 8.49 -9.72
N VAL A 17 -0.90 8.64 -10.31
CA VAL A 17 -1.58 7.56 -11.00
C VAL A 17 -1.86 8.04 -12.42
N GLU A 18 -1.31 7.31 -13.40
CA GLU A 18 -1.49 7.65 -14.82
C GLU A 18 -1.11 9.10 -15.10
N GLY A 19 -0.05 9.57 -14.46
CA GLY A 19 0.46 10.92 -14.70
C GLY A 19 -0.24 12.04 -13.95
N GLN A 20 -1.21 11.71 -13.12
CA GLN A 20 -1.95 12.71 -12.34
C GLN A 20 -1.72 12.49 -10.86
N PRO A 21 -1.70 13.55 -10.04
CA PRO A 21 -1.52 13.37 -8.61
C PRO A 21 -2.58 12.46 -8.02
N LEU A 22 -2.17 11.57 -7.14
CA LEU A 22 -3.11 10.68 -6.46
C LEU A 22 -3.83 11.46 -5.37
N ASN A 23 -5.16 11.38 -5.37
CA ASN A 23 -5.99 12.02 -4.34
C ASN A 23 -5.73 11.32 -3.00
N PRO A 24 -5.31 12.04 -1.96
CA PRO A 24 -5.02 11.41 -0.66
C PRO A 24 -6.24 10.91 0.08
N ARG A 25 -7.45 11.31 -0.33
CA ARG A 25 -8.71 10.90 0.27
C ARG A 25 -8.77 11.21 1.76
N LEU A 26 -8.41 12.43 2.10
CA LEU A 26 -8.52 12.90 3.49
C LEU A 26 -9.97 12.91 3.97
N ASP A 27 -10.91 12.94 3.04
CA ASP A 27 -12.33 12.85 3.34
C ASP A 27 -12.70 11.51 3.98
N LEU A 28 -11.97 10.44 3.65
CA LEU A 28 -12.24 9.12 4.23
C LEU A 28 -11.58 8.96 5.59
N TRP A 29 -10.34 9.41 5.71
CA TRP A 29 -9.60 9.33 6.96
C TRP A 29 -8.37 10.21 6.82
N ASN A 30 -8.18 11.08 7.76
CA ASN A 30 -7.05 12.00 7.74
C ASN A 30 -5.94 11.49 8.67
N HIS A 31 -5.10 10.59 8.14
CA HIS A 31 -3.92 10.12 8.87
C HIS A 31 -2.76 11.10 8.72
N SER A 32 -2.64 11.73 7.55
CA SER A 32 -1.50 12.57 7.24
C SER A 32 -1.94 13.72 6.33
N PRO A 33 -2.22 14.89 6.90
CA PRO A 33 -2.68 16.02 6.09
C PRO A 33 -1.58 16.59 5.19
N THR A 34 -0.33 16.26 5.44
CA THR A 34 0.79 16.87 4.72
C THR A 34 1.36 16.01 3.62
N GLY A 35 0.87 14.80 3.42
CA GLY A 35 1.31 14.00 2.29
C GLY A 35 1.48 12.53 2.58
N PHE A 36 2.01 11.84 1.57
CA PHE A 36 2.24 10.41 1.60
C PHE A 36 3.66 10.08 2.07
N GLU A 37 3.82 8.88 2.58
CA GLU A 37 5.12 8.29 2.81
C GLU A 37 5.08 6.80 2.51
N TRP A 38 6.24 6.16 2.54
CA TRP A 38 6.36 4.73 2.29
C TRP A 38 7.70 4.23 2.80
N GLY A 39 7.84 2.91 2.83
CA GLY A 39 9.09 2.30 3.30
C GLY A 39 9.12 2.11 4.80
N TYR A 40 8.03 2.39 5.48
CA TYR A 40 7.87 2.13 6.91
C TYR A 40 6.38 2.29 7.23
N GLY A 41 5.98 1.96 8.44
CA GLY A 41 4.56 1.88 8.78
C GLY A 41 4.05 3.07 9.57
N GLY A 42 4.20 4.28 9.04
CA GLY A 42 3.72 5.48 9.72
C GLY A 42 2.41 6.00 9.16
N SER A 43 2.03 7.20 9.60
CA SER A 43 0.76 7.81 9.19
C SER A 43 0.73 8.16 7.71
N GLY A 44 1.86 8.63 7.16
CA GLY A 44 1.93 8.91 5.72
C GLY A 44 1.78 7.65 4.90
N SER A 45 2.30 6.52 5.41
CA SER A 45 2.13 5.23 4.75
C SER A 45 0.68 4.75 4.84
N ALA A 46 0.01 5.00 5.95
CA ALA A 46 -1.41 4.66 6.07
C ALA A 46 -2.25 5.49 5.10
N GLN A 47 -1.93 6.77 4.94
CA GLN A 47 -2.65 7.61 4.00
C GLN A 47 -2.45 7.12 2.58
N LEU A 48 -1.23 6.70 2.23
CA LEU A 48 -0.96 6.17 0.90
C LEU A 48 -1.73 4.88 0.66
N ALA A 49 -1.74 3.98 1.64
CA ALA A 49 -2.48 2.72 1.51
C ALA A 49 -3.96 2.99 1.23
N LEU A 50 -4.56 3.90 1.98
CA LEU A 50 -5.96 4.25 1.80
C LEU A 50 -6.22 4.82 0.41
N ALA A 51 -5.37 5.75 -0.01
CA ALA A 51 -5.54 6.41 -1.30
C ALA A 51 -5.42 5.42 -2.47
N LEU A 52 -4.44 4.53 -2.41
CA LEU A 52 -4.26 3.53 -3.46
C LEU A 52 -5.46 2.59 -3.53
N LEU A 53 -5.92 2.11 -2.38
CA LEU A 53 -7.06 1.19 -2.36
C LEU A 53 -8.33 1.87 -2.81
N ALA A 54 -8.55 3.12 -2.39
CA ALA A 54 -9.76 3.84 -2.79
C ALA A 54 -9.77 4.05 -4.31
N ASP A 55 -8.63 4.42 -4.88
CA ASP A 55 -8.56 4.62 -6.32
C ASP A 55 -8.74 3.31 -7.08
N HIS A 56 -8.11 2.25 -6.59
CA HIS A 56 -8.15 0.96 -7.28
C HIS A 56 -9.52 0.29 -7.18
N LEU A 57 -10.10 0.27 -5.98
CA LEU A 57 -11.33 -0.48 -5.74
C LEU A 57 -12.59 0.24 -6.18
N GLY A 58 -12.59 1.57 -6.13
CA GLY A 58 -13.81 2.31 -6.38
C GLY A 58 -14.86 2.04 -5.32
N ASN A 59 -14.45 1.60 -4.14
CA ASN A 59 -15.32 1.26 -3.03
C ASN A 59 -14.67 1.77 -1.76
N ASP A 60 -15.20 2.86 -1.23
CA ASP A 60 -14.59 3.55 -0.10
C ASP A 60 -14.60 2.73 1.18
N ASP A 61 -15.70 2.03 1.44
CA ASP A 61 -15.81 1.23 2.66
C ASP A 61 -14.77 0.11 2.68
N GLU A 62 -14.61 -0.55 1.54
CA GLU A 62 -13.64 -1.61 1.42
C GLU A 62 -12.22 -1.07 1.58
N ALA A 63 -11.96 0.09 0.98
CA ALA A 63 -10.64 0.71 1.10
C ALA A 63 -10.30 1.02 2.55
N VAL A 64 -11.25 1.59 3.28
CA VAL A 64 -11.03 1.89 4.70
C VAL A 64 -10.78 0.61 5.48
N ARG A 65 -11.55 -0.43 5.19
CA ARG A 65 -11.45 -1.68 5.94
C ARG A 65 -10.11 -2.37 5.76
N LEU A 66 -9.53 -2.28 4.56
CA LEU A 66 -8.32 -3.02 4.23
C LEU A 66 -7.03 -2.23 4.39
N HIS A 67 -7.10 -0.89 4.53
CA HIS A 67 -5.90 -0.10 4.33
C HIS A 67 -4.81 -0.31 5.37
N GLN A 68 -5.15 -0.61 6.62
CA GLN A 68 -4.11 -0.81 7.63
C GLN A 68 -3.30 -2.08 7.37
N GLU A 69 -3.96 -3.16 6.97
CA GLU A 69 -3.24 -4.36 6.60
C GLU A 69 -2.42 -4.16 5.33
N PHE A 70 -3.00 -3.46 4.35
CA PHE A 70 -2.30 -3.17 3.11
C PHE A 70 -1.05 -2.32 3.39
N LYS A 71 -1.17 -1.35 4.29
CA LYS A 71 -0.01 -0.57 4.72
C LYS A 71 1.09 -1.48 5.24
N ALA A 72 0.75 -2.38 6.14
CA ALA A 72 1.74 -3.24 6.79
C ALA A 72 2.40 -4.22 5.80
N VAL A 73 1.62 -4.74 4.87
CA VAL A 73 2.10 -5.78 3.96
C VAL A 73 2.78 -5.20 2.73
N VAL A 74 2.28 -4.10 2.18
CA VAL A 74 2.78 -3.55 0.93
C VAL A 74 3.57 -2.26 1.11
N ILE A 75 2.95 -1.26 1.72
CA ILE A 75 3.54 0.08 1.73
C ILE A 75 4.82 0.15 2.56
N ALA A 76 4.80 -0.51 3.72
CA ALA A 76 5.97 -0.49 4.60
C ALA A 76 7.18 -1.16 3.98
N GLY A 77 6.95 -2.06 3.03
CA GLY A 77 8.03 -2.78 2.35
C GLY A 77 8.51 -2.16 1.05
N LEU A 78 7.93 -1.05 0.63
CA LEU A 78 8.37 -0.40 -0.60
C LEU A 78 9.75 0.21 -0.42
N PRO A 79 10.56 0.28 -1.50
CA PRO A 79 11.84 0.97 -1.39
C PRO A 79 11.63 2.44 -1.04
N ARG A 80 12.50 2.99 -0.24
CA ARG A 80 12.32 4.34 0.27
C ARG A 80 12.40 5.42 -0.82
N GLY A 81 13.09 5.12 -1.91
CA GLY A 81 13.20 6.05 -3.02
C GLY A 81 11.99 5.99 -3.93
N GLN A 82 12.20 5.50 -5.14
CA GLN A 82 11.15 5.40 -6.14
C GLN A 82 10.53 4.01 -6.15
N TRP A 83 9.26 3.93 -6.51
CA TRP A 83 8.59 2.64 -6.66
C TRP A 83 7.49 2.77 -7.72
N VAL A 84 7.12 1.62 -8.26
CA VAL A 84 6.01 1.51 -9.20
C VAL A 84 5.16 0.33 -8.77
N LEU A 85 3.85 0.51 -8.76
CA LEU A 85 2.89 -0.57 -8.53
C LEU A 85 1.85 -0.51 -9.63
N THR A 86 1.48 -1.67 -10.15
CA THR A 86 0.39 -1.74 -11.11
C THR A 86 -0.89 -2.13 -10.39
N SER A 87 -2.02 -1.85 -11.04
CA SER A 87 -3.30 -2.26 -10.48
C SER A 87 -3.38 -3.78 -10.30
N LEU A 88 -2.69 -4.53 -11.16
CA LEU A 88 -2.65 -5.99 -11.00
C LEU A 88 -1.94 -6.38 -9.71
N GLU A 89 -0.80 -5.76 -9.44
CA GLU A 89 -0.06 -6.07 -8.20
C GLU A 89 -0.87 -5.70 -6.97
N ILE A 90 -1.56 -4.57 -7.02
CA ILE A 90 -2.42 -4.17 -5.91
C ILE A 90 -3.54 -5.19 -5.72
N GLN A 91 -4.16 -5.63 -6.82
CA GLN A 91 -5.24 -6.61 -6.72
C GLN A 91 -4.74 -7.93 -6.15
N GLN A 92 -3.57 -8.36 -6.56
CA GLN A 92 -2.99 -9.59 -6.03
C GLN A 92 -2.74 -9.50 -4.52
N ALA A 93 -2.27 -8.34 -4.06
CA ALA A 93 -2.05 -8.14 -2.64
C ALA A 93 -3.37 -8.16 -1.88
N ILE A 94 -4.41 -7.54 -2.42
CA ILE A 94 -5.73 -7.54 -1.81
C ILE A 94 -6.25 -8.96 -1.67
N GLU A 95 -6.08 -9.77 -2.70
CA GLU A 95 -6.55 -11.15 -2.67
C GLU A 95 -5.85 -11.96 -1.59
N ARG A 96 -4.56 -11.74 -1.39
CA ARG A 96 -3.84 -12.39 -0.32
C ARG A 96 -4.36 -11.99 1.06
N LEU A 97 -4.67 -10.70 1.23
CA LEU A 97 -5.23 -10.24 2.49
C LEU A 97 -6.58 -10.88 2.77
N LYS A 98 -7.41 -10.97 1.74
CA LYS A 98 -8.74 -11.54 1.89
C LYS A 98 -8.72 -13.04 2.13
N ASP A 99 -7.71 -13.71 1.62
CA ASP A 99 -7.60 -15.15 1.82
C ASP A 99 -7.02 -15.49 3.18
N GLY A 100 -7.04 -14.52 4.05
CA GLY A 100 -6.53 -14.73 5.37
C GLY A 100 -5.03 -14.69 5.40
N GLY A 101 -4.46 -14.44 4.24
CA GLY A 101 -3.08 -14.22 4.02
C GLY A 101 -2.24 -14.32 5.23
N PRO A 102 -1.40 -13.35 5.46
CA PRO A 102 -0.47 -13.43 6.55
C PRO A 102 -1.14 -13.39 7.88
N ALA A 103 -2.30 -12.89 7.88
CA ALA A 103 -2.91 -12.65 9.14
C ALA A 103 -3.15 -13.91 9.91
N HIS A 104 -3.11 -15.00 9.30
CA HIS A 104 -3.36 -16.14 10.07
C HIS A 104 -2.24 -17.09 9.92
N ALA A 105 -1.89 -17.22 10.05
CA ALA A 105 -1.17 -17.90 10.07
C ALA A 105 -0.47 -18.66 9.83
N GLU A 106 -0.48 -18.94 9.67
CA GLU A 106 0.27 -19.54 9.52
C GLU A 106 1.09 -19.70 8.93
N GLU A 107 1.26 -19.61 8.56
CA GLU A 107 2.09 -19.63 8.08
C GLU A 107 2.80 -19.07 7.71
N THR A 108 3.12 -18.95 7.60
CA THR A 108 3.79 -18.44 7.40
C THR A 108 4.35 -17.87 7.12
N GLU A 109 4.85 -17.48 6.86
CA GLU A 109 5.44 -17.04 6.75
C GLU A 109 5.78 -16.25 6.45
N ASN A 110 6.14 -15.77 5.99
CA ASN A 110 6.52 -15.03 5.67
C ASN A 110 6.77 -14.25 5.27
N GLY A 111 7.11 -13.83 5.03
CA GLY A 111 7.58 -12.78 4.65
C GLY A 111 7.10 -12.28 3.58
N GLY A 112 7.06 -11.59 3.23
CA GLY A 112 6.18 -11.13 2.28
C GLY A 112 6.85 -10.80 1.03
N PRO A 113 6.15 -10.79 -0.02
CA PRO A 113 6.73 -10.66 -1.34
C PRO A 113 7.16 -9.25 -1.69
N TYR A 114 6.75 -8.30 -0.95
CA TYR A 114 7.07 -6.95 -1.36
C TYR A 114 8.14 -6.36 -0.48
N GLY A 115 9.10 -6.84 -0.61
CA GLY A 115 10.02 -6.39 0.28
C GLY A 115 10.38 -7.47 1.14
N GLN A 116 9.43 -8.29 1.53
CA GLN A 116 9.30 -9.32 2.43
C GLN A 116 9.21 -9.77 3.40
N ARG A 117 8.67 -10.27 3.80
CA ARG A 117 8.35 -10.66 4.90
C ARG A 117 8.62 -11.37 5.22
N SER A 118 8.52 -11.66 4.68
CA SER A 118 8.37 -12.36 5.07
C SER A 118 8.25 -13.03 5.30
N ASN A 119 8.37 -13.43 5.14
CA ASN A 119 8.04 -14.20 5.62
C ASN A 119 7.82 -14.79 5.90
N ARG A 120 7.88 -14.99 5.68
CA ARG A 120 7.55 -15.66 6.01
C ARG A 120 7.40 -16.32 5.69
N LEU A 121 7.45 -16.38 5.03
CA LEU A 121 7.20 -17.12 4.92
C LEU A 121 7.28 -17.74 4.43
N GLU A 122 7.53 -17.67 4.05
CA GLU A 122 7.52 -18.18 3.80
C GLU A 122 7.59 -18.70 3.68
N THR A 123 7.82 -18.65 3.54
CA THR A 123 7.78 -18.99 3.55
C THR A 123 7.71 -19.49 3.44
N LEU A 124 7.79 -19.46 3.28
CA LEU A 124 7.56 -19.62 3.36
C LEU A 124 7.57 -19.99 3.30
#